data_2eec672615fc05005b55594a5e8a4b4d
#
_entry.id   2eec672615fc05005b55594a5e8a4b4d
#
_cell.length_a   1.000
_cell.length_b   1.000
_cell.length_c   1.000
_cell.angle_alpha   90.00
_cell.angle_beta   90.00
_cell.angle_gamma   90.00
#
_symmetry.space_group_name_H-M   'P 1'
#
loop_
_entity.id
_entity.type
_entity.pdbx_description
1 polymer ?
#
loop_
_entity_poly.entity_id
_entity_poly.type
_entity_poly.pdbx_seq_one_letter_code
_entity_poly.pdbx_strand_id
1 'polypeptide(L)'
;MKIIDHIQEANGRTLFSFEILPPLKGQDIHEIYNGIAPLMEFKPPFIDVTYHREEFLLKPLADGTFRRITTRKRPGTVAICAAIMNRFKVDAVPHLICGGFSKEETENALIDLHFLGIDNVLVLRGDNLKHETS
;
A
#
# COMPACT_ATOMS: atom_id res chain seq x y z
N MET A 1 7.08 -15.50 1.73
CA MET A 1 7.63 -16.21 0.54
C MET A 1 7.70 -15.24 -0.61
N LYS A 2 8.66 -15.38 -1.52
CA LYS A 2 8.72 -14.54 -2.72
C LYS A 2 7.66 -14.93 -3.73
N ILE A 3 7.14 -13.97 -4.51
CA ILE A 3 6.16 -14.25 -5.56
C ILE A 3 6.66 -15.30 -6.55
N ILE A 4 7.95 -15.24 -6.89
CA ILE A 4 8.56 -16.21 -7.81
C ILE A 4 8.48 -17.66 -7.26
N ASP A 5 8.60 -17.82 -5.94
CA ASP A 5 8.49 -19.15 -5.32
C ASP A 5 7.05 -19.67 -5.40
N HIS A 6 6.04 -18.79 -5.16
CA HIS A 6 4.63 -19.15 -5.36
C HIS A 6 4.32 -19.59 -6.79
N ILE A 7 4.90 -18.90 -7.79
CA ILE A 7 4.73 -19.24 -9.20
C ILE A 7 5.35 -20.59 -9.50
N GLN A 8 6.55 -20.85 -8.98
CA GLN A 8 7.25 -22.13 -9.18
C GLN A 8 6.49 -23.29 -8.53
N GLU A 9 6.02 -23.12 -7.30
CA GLU A 9 5.23 -24.12 -6.57
C GLU A 9 3.86 -24.38 -7.23
N ALA A 10 3.31 -23.41 -7.94
CA ALA A 10 2.07 -23.60 -8.68
C ALA A 10 2.18 -24.63 -9.79
N ASN A 11 3.39 -24.84 -10.35
CA ASN A 11 3.68 -25.85 -11.36
C ASN A 11 2.67 -25.85 -12.52
N GLY A 12 2.45 -24.69 -13.13
CA GLY A 12 1.52 -24.49 -14.23
C GLY A 12 0.05 -24.30 -13.87
N ARG A 13 -0.32 -24.38 -12.57
CA ARG A 13 -1.67 -24.02 -12.14
C ARG A 13 -1.84 -22.51 -12.15
N THR A 14 -3.03 -22.03 -12.49
CA THR A 14 -3.36 -20.62 -12.40
C THR A 14 -3.42 -20.18 -10.93
N LEU A 15 -2.73 -19.10 -10.61
CA LEU A 15 -2.83 -18.43 -9.31
C LEU A 15 -3.72 -17.19 -9.45
N PHE A 16 -4.52 -16.94 -8.41
CA PHE A 16 -5.33 -15.73 -8.29
C PHE A 16 -4.84 -14.97 -7.07
N SER A 17 -4.49 -13.71 -7.23
CA SER A 17 -4.25 -12.77 -6.15
C SER A 17 -5.31 -11.68 -6.14
N PHE A 18 -5.39 -10.94 -5.06
CA PHE A 18 -6.32 -9.84 -4.90
C PHE A 18 -5.55 -8.58 -4.55
N GLU A 19 -6.01 -7.46 -5.09
CA GLU A 19 -5.53 -6.14 -4.72
C GLU A 19 -6.56 -5.45 -3.82
N ILE A 20 -6.09 -4.87 -2.73
CA ILE A 20 -6.95 -4.14 -1.80
C ILE A 20 -6.59 -2.66 -1.76
N LEU A 21 -7.63 -1.86 -1.56
CA LEU A 21 -7.52 -0.44 -1.33
C LEU A 21 -7.45 -0.17 0.18
N PRO A 22 -6.44 0.56 0.68
CA PRO A 22 -6.41 0.97 2.08
C PRO A 22 -7.68 1.72 2.48
N PRO A 23 -8.17 1.54 3.72
CA PRO A 23 -9.36 2.22 4.20
C PRO A 23 -9.15 3.74 4.28
N LEU A 24 -10.23 4.49 4.35
CA LEU A 24 -10.16 5.93 4.53
C LEU A 24 -9.72 6.28 5.97
N LYS A 25 -9.17 7.47 6.11
CA LYS A 25 -8.85 8.05 7.42
C LYS A 25 -10.05 7.99 8.36
N GLY A 26 -9.84 7.46 9.55
CA GLY A 26 -10.87 7.31 10.57
C GLY A 26 -11.59 5.96 10.58
N GLN A 27 -11.41 5.14 9.55
CA GLN A 27 -11.84 3.75 9.57
C GLN A 27 -10.81 2.88 10.29
N ASP A 28 -11.26 1.78 10.86
CA ASP A 28 -10.39 0.88 11.59
C ASP A 28 -9.96 -0.37 10.77
N ILE A 29 -9.16 -1.19 11.38
CA ILE A 29 -8.57 -2.38 10.76
C ILE A 29 -9.63 -3.43 10.38
N HIS A 30 -10.81 -3.43 11.02
CA HIS A 30 -11.85 -4.40 10.73
C HIS A 30 -12.44 -4.23 9.33
N GLU A 31 -12.38 -3.03 8.76
CA GLU A 31 -12.76 -2.78 7.36
C GLU A 31 -11.92 -3.66 6.41
N ILE A 32 -10.60 -3.73 6.66
CA ILE A 32 -9.70 -4.59 5.89
C ILE A 32 -9.99 -6.06 6.16
N TYR A 33 -10.11 -6.44 7.43
CA TYR A 33 -10.30 -7.85 7.79
C TYR A 33 -11.60 -8.42 7.25
N ASN A 34 -12.69 -7.65 7.30
CA ASN A 34 -13.99 -8.05 6.77
C ASN A 34 -13.98 -8.18 5.24
N GLY A 35 -13.20 -7.32 4.55
CA GLY A 35 -13.02 -7.42 3.11
C GLY A 35 -12.19 -8.62 2.67
N ILE A 36 -11.13 -8.95 3.43
CA ILE A 36 -10.20 -10.02 3.06
C ILE A 36 -10.71 -11.40 3.49
N ALA A 37 -11.37 -11.51 4.65
CA ALA A 37 -11.78 -12.80 5.20
C ALA A 37 -12.51 -13.71 4.20
N PRO A 38 -13.50 -13.25 3.42
CA PRO A 38 -14.16 -14.11 2.43
C PRO A 38 -13.25 -14.50 1.25
N LEU A 39 -12.24 -13.68 0.93
CA LEU A 39 -11.31 -13.98 -0.15
C LEU A 39 -10.35 -15.12 0.19
N MET A 40 -10.15 -15.39 1.47
CA MET A 40 -9.24 -16.45 1.93
C MET A 40 -9.73 -17.86 1.59
N GLU A 41 -11.01 -18.05 1.27
CA GLU A 41 -11.52 -19.35 0.78
C GLU A 41 -10.89 -19.74 -0.57
N PHE A 42 -10.50 -18.74 -1.39
CA PHE A 42 -9.83 -18.95 -2.69
C PHE A 42 -8.33 -19.23 -2.55
N LYS A 43 -7.80 -19.23 -1.33
CA LYS A 43 -6.38 -19.48 -1.01
C LYS A 43 -5.42 -18.65 -1.86
N PRO A 44 -5.57 -17.30 -1.88
CA PRO A 44 -4.65 -16.47 -2.64
C PRO A 44 -3.23 -16.66 -2.13
N PRO A 45 -2.23 -16.75 -3.00
CA PRO A 45 -0.83 -16.90 -2.59
C PRO A 45 -0.29 -15.62 -1.93
N PHE A 46 -0.81 -14.47 -2.34
CA PHE A 46 -0.46 -13.16 -1.80
C PHE A 46 -1.60 -12.16 -2.03
N ILE A 47 -1.54 -11.04 -1.34
CA ILE A 47 -2.48 -9.92 -1.45
C ILE A 47 -1.69 -8.64 -1.68
N ASP A 48 -2.03 -7.91 -2.73
CA ASP A 48 -1.46 -6.61 -3.05
C ASP A 48 -2.15 -5.49 -2.26
N VAL A 49 -1.38 -4.52 -1.81
CA VAL A 49 -1.91 -3.35 -1.06
C VAL A 49 -1.50 -2.08 -1.79
N THR A 50 -2.49 -1.40 -2.36
CA THR A 50 -2.23 -0.16 -3.10
C THR A 50 -1.75 0.96 -2.19
N TYR A 51 -0.92 1.85 -2.73
CA TYR A 51 -0.49 3.07 -2.07
C TYR A 51 -1.20 4.28 -2.67
N HIS A 52 -1.66 5.17 -1.79
CA HIS A 52 -2.25 6.45 -2.16
C HIS A 52 -1.41 7.59 -1.63
N ARG A 53 -0.95 8.45 -2.54
CA ARG A 53 -0.17 9.65 -2.20
C ARG A 53 -0.93 10.57 -1.25
N GLU A 54 -0.18 11.29 -0.43
CA GLU A 54 -0.73 12.41 0.33
C GLU A 54 -1.14 13.52 -0.64
N GLU A 55 -2.30 14.10 -0.38
CA GLU A 55 -2.78 15.27 -1.08
C GLU A 55 -2.50 16.53 -0.26
N PHE A 56 -2.46 17.66 -0.90
CA PHE A 56 -2.38 18.94 -0.21
C PHE A 56 -3.58 19.82 -0.53
N LEU A 57 -3.93 20.65 0.43
CA LEU A 57 -4.94 21.70 0.29
C LEU A 57 -4.24 23.05 0.43
N LEU A 58 -4.62 24.00 -0.41
CA LEU A 58 -4.21 25.41 -0.30
C LEU A 58 -5.27 26.14 0.53
N LYS A 59 -4.92 26.51 1.76
CA LYS A 59 -5.79 27.32 2.62
C LYS A 59 -5.44 28.80 2.46
N PRO A 60 -6.39 29.64 2.03
CA PRO A 60 -6.15 31.08 1.94
C PRO A 60 -5.92 31.67 3.33
N LEU A 61 -5.00 32.62 3.43
CA LEU A 61 -4.71 33.39 4.62
C LEU A 61 -5.22 34.84 4.45
N ALA A 62 -5.35 35.55 5.58
CA ALA A 62 -5.89 36.91 5.59
C ALA A 62 -5.02 37.96 4.84
N ASP A 63 -3.74 37.66 4.66
CA ASP A 63 -2.78 38.49 3.91
C ASP A 63 -2.78 38.25 2.39
N GLY A 64 -3.72 37.41 1.89
CA GLY A 64 -3.82 37.06 0.47
C GLY A 64 -2.86 35.95 0.02
N THR A 65 -2.05 35.40 0.93
CA THR A 65 -1.21 34.23 0.65
C THR A 65 -1.96 32.93 0.91
N PHE A 66 -1.34 31.79 0.53
CA PHE A 66 -1.89 30.47 0.75
C PHE A 66 -0.95 29.62 1.60
N ARG A 67 -1.53 28.91 2.57
CA ARG A 67 -0.81 27.88 3.30
C ARG A 67 -1.07 26.52 2.66
N ARG A 68 -0.01 25.80 2.32
CA ARG A 68 -0.09 24.41 1.92
C ARG A 68 -0.28 23.53 3.17
N ILE A 69 -1.37 22.74 3.18
CA ILE A 69 -1.66 21.77 4.23
C ILE A 69 -1.65 20.39 3.59
N THR A 70 -0.71 19.54 3.99
CA THR A 70 -0.66 18.14 3.55
C THR A 70 -1.70 17.34 4.31
N THR A 71 -2.48 16.54 3.59
CA THR A 71 -3.50 15.67 4.17
C THR A 71 -3.21 14.21 3.80
N ARG A 72 -3.02 13.38 4.82
CA ARG A 72 -2.94 11.93 4.65
C ARG A 72 -4.34 11.36 4.78
N LYS A 73 -4.86 10.80 3.68
CA LYS A 73 -6.22 10.29 3.64
C LYS A 73 -6.35 8.79 3.94
N ARG A 74 -5.25 8.05 3.90
CA ARG A 74 -5.24 6.59 4.09
C ARG A 74 -4.04 6.16 4.95
N PRO A 75 -4.13 5.03 5.66
CA PRO A 75 -2.97 4.43 6.32
C PRO A 75 -1.88 4.05 5.31
N GLY A 76 -0.64 3.97 5.76
CA GLY A 76 0.47 3.51 4.92
C GLY A 76 0.44 2.00 4.68
N THR A 77 0.96 1.59 3.53
CA THR A 77 0.97 0.17 3.11
C THR A 77 1.76 -0.73 4.05
N VAL A 78 2.83 -0.24 4.67
CA VAL A 78 3.64 -1.00 5.64
C VAL A 78 2.78 -1.53 6.79
N ALA A 79 2.01 -0.65 7.43
CA ALA A 79 1.16 -1.02 8.57
C ALA A 79 0.05 -2.00 8.15
N ILE A 80 -0.54 -1.79 6.98
CA ILE A 80 -1.61 -2.65 6.45
C ILE A 80 -1.07 -4.04 6.11
N CYS A 81 0.07 -4.12 5.43
CA CYS A 81 0.71 -5.39 5.10
C CYS A 81 1.07 -6.18 6.35
N ALA A 82 1.62 -5.52 7.38
CA ALA A 82 1.90 -6.15 8.65
C ALA A 82 0.64 -6.74 9.30
N ALA A 83 -0.47 -6.00 9.28
CA ALA A 83 -1.74 -6.44 9.82
C ALA A 83 -2.32 -7.66 9.06
N ILE A 84 -2.28 -7.63 7.72
CA ILE A 84 -2.74 -8.72 6.86
C ILE A 84 -1.94 -9.99 7.12
N MET A 85 -0.62 -9.90 7.07
CA MET A 85 0.27 -11.04 7.27
C MET A 85 0.10 -11.64 8.67
N ASN A 86 -0.05 -10.81 9.68
CA ASN A 86 -0.27 -11.28 11.05
C ASN A 86 -1.62 -12.01 11.20
N ARG A 87 -2.68 -11.47 10.63
CA ARG A 87 -4.05 -12.00 10.78
C ARG A 87 -4.31 -13.22 9.93
N PHE A 88 -3.94 -13.19 8.64
CA PHE A 88 -4.35 -14.19 7.67
C PHE A 88 -3.24 -15.17 7.29
N LYS A 89 -2.00 -14.91 7.68
CA LYS A 89 -0.83 -15.73 7.34
C LYS A 89 -0.65 -15.89 5.82
N VAL A 90 -1.00 -14.85 5.07
CA VAL A 90 -0.82 -14.75 3.63
C VAL A 90 0.27 -13.70 3.35
N ASP A 91 1.06 -13.90 2.30
CA ASP A 91 2.05 -12.90 1.89
C ASP A 91 1.37 -11.62 1.43
N ALA A 92 1.92 -10.48 1.81
CA ALA A 92 1.43 -9.17 1.38
C ALA A 92 2.47 -8.47 0.51
N VAL A 93 2.00 -7.79 -0.52
CA VAL A 93 2.82 -7.04 -1.48
C VAL A 93 2.46 -5.56 -1.39
N PRO A 94 3.24 -4.76 -0.64
CA PRO A 94 3.04 -3.33 -0.60
C PRO A 94 3.39 -2.67 -1.93
N HIS A 95 2.54 -1.75 -2.39
CA HIS A 95 2.88 -0.86 -3.48
C HIS A 95 3.67 0.33 -2.95
N LEU A 96 4.75 0.69 -3.63
CA LEU A 96 5.54 1.90 -3.40
C LEU A 96 5.47 2.79 -4.63
N ILE A 97 5.07 4.06 -4.43
CA ILE A 97 4.96 5.04 -5.49
C ILE A 97 6.19 5.95 -5.48
N CYS A 98 7.13 5.72 -6.39
CA CYS A 98 8.39 6.46 -6.46
C CYS A 98 8.19 7.96 -6.75
N GLY A 99 7.11 8.35 -7.43
CA GLY A 99 6.79 9.75 -7.69
C GLY A 99 6.28 10.54 -6.48
N GLY A 100 6.00 9.87 -5.36
CA GLY A 100 5.46 10.51 -4.15
C GLY A 100 6.38 10.48 -2.94
N PHE A 101 7.50 9.75 -3.03
CA PHE A 101 8.46 9.58 -1.95
C PHE A 101 9.78 10.27 -2.27
N SER A 102 10.41 10.88 -1.28
CA SER A 102 11.82 11.20 -1.32
C SER A 102 12.65 9.90 -1.28
N LYS A 103 13.95 10.04 -1.56
CA LYS A 103 14.89 8.91 -1.44
C LYS A 103 14.88 8.34 -0.01
N GLU A 104 14.91 9.22 0.98
CA GLU A 104 14.93 8.86 2.40
C GLU A 104 13.63 8.18 2.83
N GLU A 105 12.47 8.65 2.38
CA GLU A 105 11.18 8.02 2.66
C GLU A 105 11.08 6.63 2.03
N THR A 106 11.60 6.46 0.82
CA THR A 106 11.67 5.15 0.16
C THR A 106 12.57 4.19 0.92
N GLU A 107 13.75 4.64 1.34
CA GLU A 107 14.69 3.85 2.13
C GLU A 107 14.08 3.43 3.47
N ASN A 108 13.44 4.36 4.18
CA ASN A 108 12.76 4.07 5.45
C ASN A 108 11.66 3.01 5.27
N ALA A 109 10.83 3.14 4.22
CA ALA A 109 9.79 2.16 3.93
C ALA A 109 10.38 0.77 3.67
N LEU A 110 11.49 0.68 2.92
CA LEU A 110 12.16 -0.59 2.63
C LEU A 110 12.79 -1.21 3.90
N ILE A 111 13.34 -0.40 4.80
CA ILE A 111 13.86 -0.85 6.09
C ILE A 111 12.74 -1.45 6.94
N ASP A 112 11.58 -0.77 7.03
CA ASP A 112 10.43 -1.25 7.78
C ASP A 112 9.88 -2.55 7.20
N LEU A 113 9.77 -2.65 5.88
CA LEU A 113 9.32 -3.85 5.18
C LEU A 113 10.28 -5.02 5.42
N HIS A 114 11.58 -4.78 5.32
CA HIS A 114 12.60 -5.80 5.60
C HIS A 114 12.50 -6.30 7.05
N PHE A 115 12.35 -5.38 8.01
CA PHE A 115 12.18 -5.73 9.43
C PHE A 115 10.96 -6.63 9.67
N LEU A 116 9.87 -6.40 8.94
CA LEU A 116 8.64 -7.20 9.01
C LEU A 116 8.72 -8.54 8.26
N GLY A 117 9.83 -8.82 7.55
CA GLY A 117 9.97 -10.03 6.73
C GLY A 117 9.12 -10.00 5.45
N ILE A 118 8.82 -8.81 4.94
CA ILE A 118 8.10 -8.63 3.67
C ILE A 118 9.12 -8.65 2.53
N ASP A 119 9.08 -9.73 1.73
CA ASP A 119 10.06 -10.01 0.68
C ASP A 119 9.68 -9.43 -0.69
N ASN A 120 8.45 -8.98 -0.86
CA ASN A 120 7.89 -8.56 -2.14
C ASN A 120 7.44 -7.11 -2.08
N VAL A 121 7.75 -6.34 -3.11
CA VAL A 121 7.35 -4.94 -3.25
C VAL A 121 6.97 -4.68 -4.70
N LEU A 122 5.82 -4.06 -4.94
CA LEU A 122 5.46 -3.56 -6.27
C LEU A 122 5.82 -2.07 -6.36
N VAL A 123 6.80 -1.78 -7.23
CA VAL A 123 7.33 -0.42 -7.40
C VAL A 123 6.67 0.24 -8.61
N LEU A 124 5.99 1.35 -8.39
CA LEU A 124 5.26 2.11 -9.39
C LEU A 124 5.77 3.55 -9.47
N ARG A 125 5.69 4.15 -10.65
CA ARG A 125 5.87 5.61 -10.77
C ARG A 125 4.76 6.35 -10.04
N GLY A 126 3.52 5.88 -10.17
CA GLY A 126 2.30 6.54 -9.71
C GLY A 126 1.76 7.55 -10.72
N ASP A 127 0.49 7.92 -10.52
CA ASP A 127 -0.19 8.92 -11.33
C ASP A 127 0.27 10.33 -10.94
N ASN A 128 0.25 11.25 -11.90
CA ASN A 128 0.49 12.67 -11.63
C ASN A 128 -0.66 13.22 -10.77
N LEU A 129 -0.32 14.04 -9.79
CA LEU A 129 -1.34 14.82 -9.08
C LEU A 129 -2.00 15.81 -10.03
N LYS A 130 -3.28 16.08 -9.85
CA LYS A 130 -4.08 16.99 -10.69
C LYS A 130 -3.47 18.39 -10.88
N HIS A 131 -2.49 18.76 -10.08
CA HIS A 131 -1.80 20.06 -10.09
C HIS A 131 -0.33 19.96 -10.51
N GLU A 132 0.16 18.77 -10.85
CA GLU A 132 1.50 18.60 -11.42
C GLU A 132 1.37 18.75 -12.94
N THR A 133 1.74 19.91 -13.45
CA THR A 133 1.99 20.09 -14.89
C THR A 133 3.25 19.29 -15.24
N SER A 134 3.13 18.43 -16.23
CA SER A 134 4.23 17.68 -16.86
C SER A 134 5.32 18.58 -17.41
#